data_7154c6a2c6cb9d58a50e02aad9d1680e
#
_entry.id   7154c6a2c6cb9d58a50e02aad9d1680e
#
_cell.length_a   1.000
_cell.length_b   1.000
_cell.length_c   1.000
_cell.angle_alpha   90.00
_cell.angle_beta   90.00
_cell.angle_gamma   90.00
#
_symmetry.space_group_name_H-M   'P 1'
#
loop_
_entity.id
_entity.type
_entity.pdbx_description
1 polymer ?
#
loop_
_entity_poly.entity_id
_entity_poly.type
_entity_poly.pdbx_seq_one_letter_code
_entity_poly.pdbx_strand_id
1 'polypeptide(L)'
;TALKANSQRAIIQAENHLENPFAIRLLKTFLLVKYVKEFKSTLRNLCVLMLDGFNQDLPKLRKAIEEALNLLEQQTYIQRNGELYEYLTDEEKDVEEEIKNTEVESADVAAELEKIVFDHVIKNRKIRYDENAQDYPYSRKLDDRLHGREYELAIHVISPFHENIENESILRMQSMGRDELLVLMPPDDRLIRDILMHKRTEKYIRQNISTTQHEAAKR
;
A
#
# COMPACT_ATOMS: atom_id res chain seq x y z
N THR A 1 9.74 -26.04 -23.00
CA THR A 1 8.38 -25.97 -22.41
C THR A 1 7.67 -24.81 -23.06
N ALA A 2 6.71 -25.08 -23.95
CA ALA A 2 5.92 -24.04 -24.60
C ALA A 2 5.16 -23.26 -23.51
N LEU A 3 5.35 -21.94 -23.46
CA LEU A 3 4.49 -21.04 -22.69
C LEU A 3 3.03 -21.31 -23.08
N LYS A 4 2.15 -21.40 -22.08
CA LYS A 4 0.72 -21.57 -22.36
C LYS A 4 0.24 -20.47 -23.30
N ALA A 5 -0.64 -20.77 -24.23
CA ALA A 5 -1.12 -19.83 -25.25
C ALA A 5 -1.63 -18.49 -24.68
N ASN A 6 -2.24 -18.54 -23.48
CA ASN A 6 -2.71 -17.34 -22.77
C ASN A 6 -1.56 -16.42 -22.34
N SER A 7 -0.44 -16.99 -21.87
CA SER A 7 0.73 -16.19 -21.47
C SER A 7 1.40 -15.52 -22.67
N GLN A 8 1.38 -16.17 -23.85
CA GLN A 8 1.88 -15.56 -25.10
C GLN A 8 0.98 -14.40 -25.55
N ARG A 9 -0.34 -14.56 -25.44
CA ARG A 9 -1.30 -13.48 -25.76
C ARG A 9 -1.11 -12.27 -24.85
N ALA A 10 -0.95 -12.49 -23.54
CA ALA A 10 -0.72 -11.41 -22.58
C ALA A 10 0.57 -10.62 -22.91
N ILE A 11 1.65 -11.28 -23.33
CA ILE A 11 2.88 -10.60 -23.76
C ILE A 11 2.64 -9.80 -25.04
N ILE A 12 1.97 -10.37 -26.05
CA ILE A 12 1.67 -9.68 -27.31
C ILE A 12 0.79 -8.46 -27.05
N GLN A 13 -0.20 -8.58 -26.18
CA GLN A 13 -1.01 -7.43 -25.76
C GLN A 13 -0.16 -6.36 -25.06
N ALA A 14 0.71 -6.75 -24.14
CA ALA A 14 1.63 -5.82 -23.49
C ALA A 14 2.57 -5.13 -24.48
N GLU A 15 3.10 -5.85 -25.47
CA GLU A 15 3.95 -5.29 -26.55
C GLU A 15 3.20 -4.24 -27.40
N ASN A 16 1.89 -4.40 -27.56
CA ASN A 16 1.06 -3.46 -28.33
C ASN A 16 0.60 -2.24 -27.53
N HIS A 17 0.54 -2.34 -26.20
CA HIS A 17 -0.01 -1.28 -25.33
C HIS A 17 1.06 -0.53 -24.54
N LEU A 18 2.20 -1.15 -24.26
CA LEU A 18 3.27 -0.55 -23.48
C LEU A 18 4.35 -0.01 -24.42
N GLU A 19 4.56 1.29 -24.41
CA GLU A 19 5.63 1.94 -25.16
C GLU A 19 7.03 1.78 -24.52
N ASN A 20 7.13 1.01 -23.41
CA ASN A 20 8.37 0.83 -22.66
C ASN A 20 8.96 -0.58 -22.88
N PRO A 21 10.00 -0.73 -23.73
CA PRO A 21 10.61 -2.04 -24.00
C PRO A 21 11.23 -2.70 -22.75
N PHE A 22 11.71 -1.89 -21.80
CA PHE A 22 12.29 -2.40 -20.56
C PHE A 22 11.21 -3.01 -19.65
N ALA A 23 10.04 -2.38 -19.56
CA ALA A 23 8.90 -2.93 -18.80
C ALA A 23 8.40 -4.24 -19.44
N ILE A 24 8.34 -4.33 -20.76
CA ILE A 24 7.99 -5.58 -21.46
C ILE A 24 9.01 -6.68 -21.15
N ARG A 25 10.29 -6.38 -21.16
CA ARG A 25 11.35 -7.32 -20.78
C ARG A 25 11.20 -7.79 -19.34
N LEU A 26 10.92 -6.87 -18.41
CA LEU A 26 10.66 -7.19 -17.03
C LEU A 26 9.41 -8.07 -16.86
N LEU A 27 8.33 -7.80 -17.61
CA LEU A 27 7.12 -8.61 -17.62
C LEU A 27 7.40 -10.05 -18.10
N LYS A 28 8.21 -10.21 -19.16
CA LYS A 28 8.67 -11.54 -19.62
C LYS A 28 9.46 -12.27 -18.53
N THR A 29 10.30 -11.56 -17.79
CA THR A 29 11.06 -12.11 -16.66
C THR A 29 10.12 -12.60 -15.57
N PHE A 30 9.10 -11.83 -15.20
CA PHE A 30 8.07 -12.26 -14.25
C PHE A 30 7.38 -13.55 -14.67
N LEU A 31 7.02 -13.65 -15.95
CA LEU A 31 6.37 -14.85 -16.47
C LEU A 31 7.27 -16.09 -16.35
N LEU A 32 8.58 -15.95 -16.57
CA LEU A 32 9.54 -17.05 -16.44
C LEU A 32 9.68 -17.54 -15.00
N VAL A 33 9.61 -16.62 -14.02
CA VAL A 33 9.80 -16.97 -12.61
C VAL A 33 8.49 -17.25 -11.86
N LYS A 34 7.32 -16.98 -12.45
CA LYS A 34 6.02 -17.14 -11.78
C LYS A 34 5.84 -18.48 -11.06
N TYR A 35 6.34 -19.56 -11.65
CA TYR A 35 6.16 -20.91 -11.13
C TYR A 35 7.39 -21.46 -10.38
N VAL A 36 8.41 -20.62 -10.17
CA VAL A 36 9.62 -20.96 -9.40
C VAL A 36 9.39 -20.61 -7.94
N LYS A 37 8.96 -21.59 -7.14
CA LYS A 37 8.55 -21.38 -5.73
C LYS A 37 9.67 -20.84 -4.84
N GLU A 38 10.92 -21.14 -5.14
CA GLU A 38 12.10 -20.71 -4.40
C GLU A 38 12.47 -19.26 -4.70
N PHE A 39 12.00 -18.71 -5.83
CA PHE A 39 12.31 -17.34 -6.23
C PHE A 39 11.29 -16.36 -5.61
N LYS A 40 11.82 -15.42 -4.83
CA LYS A 40 11.02 -14.29 -4.31
C LYS A 40 11.24 -13.08 -5.18
N SER A 41 10.21 -12.60 -5.85
CA SER A 41 10.25 -11.45 -6.76
C SER A 41 10.32 -10.11 -5.99
N THR A 42 11.34 -9.95 -5.15
CA THR A 42 11.66 -8.66 -4.52
C THR A 42 12.38 -7.75 -5.51
N LEU A 43 12.35 -6.43 -5.29
CA LEU A 43 13.08 -5.47 -6.10
C LEU A 43 14.57 -5.85 -6.25
N ARG A 44 15.20 -6.28 -5.15
CA ARG A 44 16.60 -6.72 -5.16
C ARG A 44 16.84 -7.92 -6.10
N ASN A 45 16.00 -8.94 -6.00
CA ASN A 45 16.12 -10.14 -6.81
C ASN A 45 15.81 -9.87 -8.28
N LEU A 46 14.86 -8.98 -8.57
CA LEU A 46 14.58 -8.52 -9.92
C LEU A 46 15.77 -7.75 -10.52
N CYS A 47 16.44 -6.91 -9.74
CA CYS A 47 17.68 -6.26 -10.19
C CYS A 47 18.73 -7.29 -10.61
N VAL A 48 18.91 -8.37 -9.84
CA VAL A 48 19.85 -9.44 -10.21
C VAL A 48 19.47 -10.14 -11.50
N LEU A 49 18.17 -10.46 -11.70
CA LEU A 49 17.70 -11.10 -12.94
C LEU A 49 17.78 -10.21 -14.17
N MET A 50 17.75 -8.90 -14.00
CA MET A 50 17.77 -7.93 -15.10
C MET A 50 19.17 -7.43 -15.43
N LEU A 51 20.21 -7.94 -14.75
CA LEU A 51 21.60 -7.61 -15.06
C LEU A 51 21.98 -8.14 -16.45
N ASP A 52 22.51 -7.26 -17.30
CA ASP A 52 23.04 -7.59 -18.63
C ASP A 52 24.57 -7.82 -18.63
N GLY A 53 25.25 -7.37 -17.56
CA GLY A 53 26.71 -7.49 -17.45
C GLY A 53 27.25 -6.96 -16.12
N PHE A 54 28.52 -7.27 -15.84
CA PHE A 54 29.17 -6.94 -14.56
C PHE A 54 29.48 -5.43 -14.38
N ASN A 55 29.54 -4.66 -15.47
CA ASN A 55 29.88 -3.23 -15.42
C ASN A 55 28.63 -2.33 -15.50
N GLN A 56 27.44 -2.86 -15.19
CA GLN A 56 26.21 -2.10 -15.26
C GLN A 56 26.07 -1.18 -14.04
N ASP A 57 25.58 0.05 -14.29
CA ASP A 57 25.24 1.03 -13.25
C ASP A 57 24.02 0.54 -12.47
N LEU A 58 24.25 -0.01 -11.26
CA LEU A 58 23.21 -0.60 -10.42
C LEU A 58 22.17 0.43 -9.94
N PRO A 59 22.51 1.64 -9.50
CA PRO A 59 21.55 2.69 -9.17
C PRO A 59 20.61 3.02 -10.33
N LYS A 60 21.16 3.17 -11.53
CA LYS A 60 20.38 3.45 -12.75
C LYS A 60 19.47 2.29 -13.11
N LEU A 61 19.97 1.05 -13.03
CA LEU A 61 19.17 -0.16 -13.27
C LEU A 61 18.01 -0.24 -12.27
N ARG A 62 18.30 -0.03 -10.99
CA ARG A 62 17.29 -0.05 -9.93
C ARG A 62 16.16 0.94 -10.19
N LYS A 63 16.51 2.18 -10.54
CA LYS A 63 15.53 3.21 -10.88
C LYS A 63 14.67 2.81 -12.08
N ALA A 64 15.29 2.28 -13.15
CA ALA A 64 14.57 1.80 -14.32
C ALA A 64 13.61 0.64 -13.99
N ILE A 65 14.00 -0.26 -13.08
CA ILE A 65 13.13 -1.33 -12.60
C ILE A 65 11.96 -0.78 -11.79
N GLU A 66 12.20 0.16 -10.86
CA GLU A 66 11.14 0.80 -10.07
C GLU A 66 10.13 1.52 -10.96
N GLU A 67 10.57 2.25 -11.97
CA GLU A 67 9.71 2.90 -12.97
C GLU A 67 8.89 1.87 -13.78
N ALA A 68 9.53 0.79 -14.21
CA ALA A 68 8.87 -0.29 -14.94
C ALA A 68 7.86 -1.05 -14.07
N LEU A 69 8.18 -1.31 -12.79
CA LEU A 69 7.26 -1.94 -11.84
C LEU A 69 6.02 -1.08 -11.62
N ASN A 70 6.19 0.22 -11.42
CA ASN A 70 5.06 1.15 -11.28
C ASN A 70 4.16 1.14 -12.52
N LEU A 71 4.74 1.15 -13.71
CA LEU A 71 3.97 1.07 -14.96
C LEU A 71 3.20 -0.25 -15.07
N LEU A 72 3.84 -1.38 -14.80
CA LEU A 72 3.22 -2.71 -14.89
C LEU A 72 2.12 -2.91 -13.84
N GLU A 73 2.28 -2.35 -12.64
CA GLU A 73 1.28 -2.36 -11.57
C GLU A 73 0.07 -1.49 -11.93
N GLN A 74 0.30 -0.28 -12.47
CA GLN A 74 -0.77 0.60 -12.94
C GLN A 74 -1.62 -0.04 -14.05
N GLN A 75 -0.96 -0.75 -14.96
CA GLN A 75 -1.60 -1.45 -16.08
C GLN A 75 -2.09 -2.86 -15.71
N THR A 76 -2.08 -3.22 -14.45
CA THR A 76 -2.60 -4.49 -13.91
C THR A 76 -1.96 -5.74 -14.52
N TYR A 77 -0.69 -5.65 -14.96
CA TYR A 77 0.09 -6.83 -15.39
C TYR A 77 0.73 -7.57 -14.22
N ILE A 78 1.01 -6.84 -13.15
CA ILE A 78 1.54 -7.37 -11.90
C ILE A 78 0.78 -6.76 -10.73
N GLN A 79 0.80 -7.46 -9.59
CA GLN A 79 0.38 -6.90 -8.31
C GLN A 79 1.55 -6.85 -7.35
N ARG A 80 1.44 -5.97 -6.38
CA ARG A 80 2.39 -5.87 -5.29
C ARG A 80 1.75 -6.36 -3.99
N ASN A 81 2.44 -7.30 -3.33
CA ASN A 81 2.06 -7.79 -2.01
C ASN A 81 3.24 -7.59 -1.04
N GLY A 82 3.20 -6.51 -0.26
CA GLY A 82 4.30 -6.07 0.58
C GLY A 82 5.54 -5.71 -0.23
N GLU A 83 6.60 -6.50 -0.13
CA GLU A 83 7.84 -6.33 -0.91
C GLU A 83 7.94 -7.25 -2.14
N LEU A 84 6.94 -8.10 -2.33
CA LEU A 84 6.90 -9.05 -3.44
C LEU A 84 6.04 -8.49 -4.58
N TYR A 85 6.47 -8.78 -5.80
CA TYR A 85 5.72 -8.49 -7.02
C TYR A 85 5.36 -9.79 -7.72
N GLU A 86 4.12 -9.94 -8.14
CA GLU A 86 3.59 -11.15 -8.76
C GLU A 86 2.97 -10.85 -10.11
N TYR A 87 3.26 -11.71 -11.10
CA TYR A 87 2.59 -11.66 -12.40
C TYR A 87 1.13 -12.11 -12.24
N LEU A 88 0.20 -11.35 -12.82
CA LEU A 88 -1.21 -11.67 -12.85
C LEU A 88 -1.58 -12.44 -14.13
N THR A 89 -2.28 -13.56 -13.98
CA THR A 89 -2.99 -14.23 -15.09
C THR A 89 -4.19 -13.38 -15.51
N ASP A 90 -4.80 -13.69 -16.66
CA ASP A 90 -5.96 -12.94 -17.13
C ASP A 90 -7.12 -12.99 -16.12
N GLU A 91 -7.37 -14.16 -15.51
CA GLU A 91 -8.38 -14.34 -14.46
C GLU A 91 -8.04 -13.54 -13.18
N GLU A 92 -6.77 -13.51 -12.78
CA GLU A 92 -6.31 -12.72 -11.65
C GLU A 92 -6.39 -11.20 -11.92
N LYS A 93 -6.19 -10.77 -13.19
CA LYS A 93 -6.36 -9.37 -13.61
C LYS A 93 -7.80 -8.93 -13.51
N ASP A 94 -8.74 -9.73 -13.99
CA ASP A 94 -10.17 -9.42 -13.91
C ASP A 94 -10.59 -9.19 -12.44
N VAL A 95 -10.14 -10.06 -11.54
CA VAL A 95 -10.38 -9.91 -10.10
C VAL A 95 -9.72 -8.64 -9.54
N GLU A 96 -8.47 -8.37 -9.90
CA GLU A 96 -7.75 -7.18 -9.43
C GLU A 96 -8.40 -5.88 -9.93
N GLU A 97 -8.90 -5.87 -11.16
CA GLU A 97 -9.64 -4.74 -11.72
C GLU A 97 -10.98 -4.55 -11.00
N GLU A 98 -11.72 -5.62 -10.70
CA GLU A 98 -12.94 -5.55 -9.90
C GLU A 98 -12.68 -5.01 -8.50
N ILE A 99 -11.57 -5.43 -7.85
CA ILE A 99 -11.15 -4.89 -6.55
C ILE A 99 -10.82 -3.40 -6.66
N LYS A 100 -10.05 -2.98 -7.66
CA LYS A 100 -9.69 -1.56 -7.88
C LYS A 100 -10.91 -0.68 -8.14
N ASN A 101 -11.94 -1.22 -8.80
CA ASN A 101 -13.19 -0.53 -9.09
C ASN A 101 -14.20 -0.59 -7.93
N THR A 102 -13.91 -1.35 -6.86
CA THR A 102 -14.78 -1.39 -5.68
C THR A 102 -14.74 -0.05 -4.96
N GLU A 103 -15.89 0.61 -4.87
CA GLU A 103 -16.03 1.87 -4.15
C GLU A 103 -15.91 1.65 -2.65
N VAL A 104 -15.14 2.51 -1.98
CA VAL A 104 -14.95 2.52 -0.52
C VAL A 104 -15.20 3.94 -0.03
N GLU A 105 -15.95 4.06 1.05
CA GLU A 105 -16.21 5.37 1.66
C GLU A 105 -14.95 5.87 2.38
N SER A 106 -14.71 7.18 2.31
CA SER A 106 -13.57 7.81 3.02
C SER A 106 -13.63 7.58 4.53
N ALA A 107 -14.84 7.42 5.08
CA ALA A 107 -15.04 7.08 6.50
C ALA A 107 -14.45 5.69 6.86
N ASP A 108 -14.55 4.69 5.96
CA ASP A 108 -13.99 3.36 6.19
C ASP A 108 -12.46 3.38 6.18
N VAL A 109 -11.87 4.20 5.31
CA VAL A 109 -10.42 4.40 5.23
C VAL A 109 -9.91 5.10 6.49
N ALA A 110 -10.60 6.14 6.93
CA ALA A 110 -10.26 6.86 8.17
C ALA A 110 -10.37 5.96 9.40
N ALA A 111 -11.41 5.13 9.49
CA ALA A 111 -11.58 4.17 10.61
C ALA A 111 -10.46 3.11 10.64
N GLU A 112 -10.00 2.64 9.47
CA GLU A 112 -8.88 1.69 9.41
C GLU A 112 -7.56 2.36 9.83
N LEU A 113 -7.31 3.59 9.37
CA LEU A 113 -6.14 4.36 9.80
C LEU A 113 -6.14 4.61 11.31
N GLU A 114 -7.28 4.97 11.89
CA GLU A 114 -7.46 5.13 13.34
C GLU A 114 -7.04 3.87 14.10
N LYS A 115 -7.55 2.73 13.66
CA LYS A 115 -7.23 1.43 14.26
C LYS A 115 -5.73 1.12 14.16
N ILE A 116 -5.11 1.39 13.02
CA ILE A 116 -3.67 1.22 12.84
C ILE A 116 -2.91 2.11 13.82
N VAL A 117 -3.23 3.40 13.89
CA VAL A 117 -2.53 4.37 14.72
C VAL A 117 -2.70 4.04 16.20
N PHE A 118 -3.93 3.87 16.69
CA PHE A 118 -4.20 3.82 18.12
C PHE A 118 -4.24 2.41 18.70
N ASP A 119 -4.55 1.37 17.93
CA ASP A 119 -4.61 0.01 18.44
C ASP A 119 -3.36 -0.81 18.10
N HIS A 120 -2.65 -0.47 17.00
CA HIS A 120 -1.48 -1.23 16.58
C HIS A 120 -0.15 -0.50 16.82
N VAL A 121 -0.09 0.83 16.68
CA VAL A 121 1.15 1.62 16.86
C VAL A 121 1.23 2.16 18.29
N ILE A 122 0.32 3.04 18.69
CA ILE A 122 0.38 3.69 20.01
C ILE A 122 0.02 2.72 21.14
N LYS A 123 -1.04 1.91 20.97
CA LYS A 123 -1.54 0.86 21.88
C LYS A 123 -1.94 1.33 23.28
N ASN A 124 -1.13 2.16 23.91
CA ASN A 124 -1.34 2.66 25.27
C ASN A 124 -2.53 3.62 25.30
N ARG A 125 -3.32 3.54 26.37
CA ARG A 125 -4.46 4.44 26.63
C ARG A 125 -4.18 5.45 27.73
N LYS A 126 -3.00 5.38 28.32
CA LYS A 126 -2.57 6.21 29.44
C LYS A 126 -1.07 6.47 29.31
N ILE A 127 -0.65 7.64 29.74
CA ILE A 127 0.74 8.01 29.89
C ILE A 127 1.07 7.91 31.38
N ARG A 128 2.09 7.12 31.73
CA ARG A 128 2.60 7.08 33.09
C ARG A 128 3.61 8.18 33.28
N TYR A 129 3.40 9.02 34.29
CA TYR A 129 4.36 10.03 34.70
C TYR A 129 5.19 9.50 35.87
N ASP A 130 6.49 9.30 35.63
CA ASP A 130 7.35 8.55 36.55
C ASP A 130 7.64 9.31 37.84
N GLU A 131 7.64 10.66 37.83
CA GLU A 131 7.93 11.44 39.03
C GLU A 131 6.87 11.30 40.13
N ASN A 132 5.60 11.16 39.79
CA ASN A 132 4.51 10.98 40.73
C ASN A 132 3.87 9.59 40.70
N ALA A 133 4.36 8.72 39.81
CA ALA A 133 3.87 7.36 39.59
C ALA A 133 2.36 7.27 39.25
N GLN A 134 1.79 8.33 38.66
CA GLN A 134 0.38 8.40 38.24
C GLN A 134 0.23 8.10 36.74
N ASP A 135 -0.93 7.52 36.40
CA ASP A 135 -1.36 7.26 35.06
C ASP A 135 -2.34 8.34 34.61
N TYR A 136 -2.03 9.00 33.51
CA TYR A 136 -2.85 10.03 32.86
C TYR A 136 -3.51 9.50 31.61
N PRO A 137 -4.83 9.30 31.61
CA PRO A 137 -5.53 8.95 30.37
C PRO A 137 -5.55 10.15 29.41
N TYR A 138 -5.62 9.87 28.12
CA TYR A 138 -5.65 10.90 27.09
C TYR A 138 -6.71 10.62 26.03
N SER A 139 -7.23 11.70 25.46
CA SER A 139 -8.11 11.70 24.30
C SER A 139 -7.32 11.29 23.05
N ARG A 140 -7.90 10.45 22.23
CA ARG A 140 -7.32 10.05 20.93
C ARG A 140 -8.01 10.83 19.83
N LYS A 141 -7.27 11.66 19.11
CA LYS A 141 -7.78 12.45 18.00
C LYS A 141 -7.04 12.10 16.70
N LEU A 142 -7.78 11.88 15.63
CA LEU A 142 -7.24 11.70 14.28
C LEU A 142 -7.98 12.65 13.34
N ASP A 143 -7.25 13.50 12.63
CA ASP A 143 -7.80 14.48 11.68
C ASP A 143 -8.98 15.27 12.25
N ASP A 144 -8.79 15.88 13.42
CA ASP A 144 -9.79 16.65 14.18
C ASP A 144 -10.99 15.85 14.73
N ARG A 145 -11.01 14.53 14.55
CA ARG A 145 -12.06 13.66 15.09
C ARG A 145 -11.63 13.02 16.40
N LEU A 146 -12.50 13.11 17.39
CA LEU A 146 -12.30 12.43 18.67
C LEU A 146 -12.71 10.96 18.55
N HIS A 147 -11.82 10.07 18.99
CA HIS A 147 -12.02 8.63 19.02
C HIS A 147 -12.14 8.11 20.44
N GLY A 148 -13.33 7.71 20.83
CA GLY A 148 -13.64 7.20 22.15
C GLY A 148 -13.94 8.31 23.16
N ARG A 149 -13.40 8.18 24.39
CA ARG A 149 -13.70 9.09 25.49
C ARG A 149 -12.77 10.31 25.47
N GLU A 150 -13.35 11.47 25.78
CA GLU A 150 -12.62 12.72 25.96
C GLU A 150 -11.97 12.79 27.35
N TYR A 151 -10.74 13.29 27.39
CA TYR A 151 -9.95 13.55 28.58
C TYR A 151 -9.28 14.93 28.46
N GLU A 152 -8.70 15.41 29.55
CA GLU A 152 -8.00 16.70 29.61
C GLU A 152 -6.79 16.73 28.66
N LEU A 153 -5.97 15.68 28.69
CA LEU A 153 -4.84 15.52 27.77
C LEU A 153 -5.29 14.88 26.45
N ALA A 154 -4.64 15.21 25.35
CA ALA A 154 -4.91 14.56 24.08
C ALA A 154 -3.62 14.19 23.31
N ILE A 155 -3.67 13.11 22.56
CA ILE A 155 -2.76 12.86 21.44
C ILE A 155 -3.56 13.10 20.16
N HIS A 156 -3.16 14.13 19.42
CA HIS A 156 -3.79 14.55 18.18
C HIS A 156 -2.88 14.22 17.00
N VAL A 157 -3.26 13.23 16.21
CA VAL A 157 -2.53 12.77 15.03
C VAL A 157 -3.17 13.37 13.80
N ILE A 158 -2.36 14.02 12.97
CA ILE A 158 -2.76 14.54 11.66
C ILE A 158 -2.22 13.60 10.60
N SER A 159 -3.12 13.01 9.84
CA SER A 159 -2.78 12.04 8.80
C SER A 159 -2.51 12.73 7.44
N PRO A 160 -1.95 12.00 6.45
CA PRO A 160 -1.81 12.50 5.09
C PRO A 160 -3.14 12.80 4.38
N PHE A 161 -4.29 12.40 4.94
CA PHE A 161 -5.62 12.72 4.41
C PHE A 161 -6.16 14.07 4.88
N HIS A 162 -5.47 14.72 5.85
CA HIS A 162 -5.93 15.99 6.39
C HIS A 162 -5.71 17.12 5.39
N GLU A 163 -6.72 17.99 5.21
CA GLU A 163 -6.68 19.09 4.23
C GLU A 163 -5.53 20.08 4.41
N ASN A 164 -5.08 20.27 5.65
CA ASN A 164 -4.01 21.22 6.00
C ASN A 164 -2.66 20.54 6.27
N ILE A 165 -2.46 19.28 5.84
CA ILE A 165 -1.21 18.54 6.14
C ILE A 165 0.05 19.25 5.61
N GLU A 166 -0.06 19.96 4.50
CA GLU A 166 1.06 20.72 3.92
C GLU A 166 1.32 22.04 4.64
N ASN A 167 0.40 22.50 5.51
CA ASN A 167 0.51 23.78 6.21
C ASN A 167 0.71 23.59 7.73
N GLU A 168 1.92 23.17 8.09
CA GLU A 168 2.30 22.92 9.49
C GLU A 168 2.04 24.13 10.41
N SER A 169 2.18 25.36 9.90
CA SER A 169 1.98 26.57 10.70
C SER A 169 0.53 26.74 11.14
N ILE A 170 -0.44 26.39 10.30
CA ILE A 170 -1.88 26.41 10.64
C ILE A 170 -2.15 25.37 11.71
N LEU A 171 -1.67 24.13 11.52
CA LEU A 171 -1.87 23.03 12.46
C LEU A 171 -1.28 23.32 13.84
N ARG A 172 -0.08 23.89 13.88
CA ARG A 172 0.56 24.32 15.14
C ARG A 172 -0.23 25.44 15.83
N MET A 173 -0.74 26.42 15.05
CA MET A 173 -1.54 27.50 15.60
C MET A 173 -2.89 27.00 16.14
N GLN A 174 -3.52 26.04 15.51
CA GLN A 174 -4.75 25.43 15.99
C GLN A 174 -4.57 24.61 17.29
N SER A 175 -3.39 24.03 17.49
CA SER A 175 -3.02 23.26 18.68
C SER A 175 -2.53 24.15 19.82
N MET A 176 -2.16 25.41 19.55
CA MET A 176 -1.67 26.33 20.58
C MET A 176 -2.74 26.58 21.68
N GLY A 177 -2.31 26.42 22.93
CA GLY A 177 -3.18 26.62 24.09
C GLY A 177 -4.13 25.46 24.40
N ARG A 178 -3.95 24.32 23.74
CA ARG A 178 -4.63 23.06 24.06
C ARG A 178 -3.66 22.13 24.77
N ASP A 179 -4.17 21.34 25.71
CA ASP A 179 -3.38 20.32 26.43
C ASP A 179 -3.24 19.07 25.54
N GLU A 180 -2.60 19.22 24.39
CA GLU A 180 -2.47 18.15 23.43
C GLU A 180 -1.05 18.03 22.85
N LEU A 181 -0.64 16.79 22.57
CA LEU A 181 0.52 16.46 21.77
C LEU A 181 0.09 16.35 20.29
N LEU A 182 0.51 17.29 19.48
CA LEU A 182 0.28 17.26 18.04
C LEU A 182 1.35 16.39 17.36
N VAL A 183 0.90 15.38 16.62
CA VAL A 183 1.76 14.48 15.83
C VAL A 183 1.39 14.60 14.37
N LEU A 184 2.32 15.09 13.55
CA LEU A 184 2.14 15.18 12.11
C LEU A 184 2.73 13.93 11.46
N MET A 185 1.92 13.18 10.74
CA MET A 185 2.42 12.07 9.92
C MET A 185 3.11 12.63 8.67
N PRO A 186 4.24 12.04 8.24
CA PRO A 186 4.84 12.44 6.98
C PRO A 186 3.89 12.12 5.81
N PRO A 187 3.93 12.90 4.73
CA PRO A 187 3.21 12.58 3.51
C PRO A 187 3.70 11.22 2.98
N ASP A 188 2.79 10.28 2.82
CA ASP A 188 3.10 8.93 2.33
C ASP A 188 1.96 8.43 1.44
N ASP A 189 2.11 8.63 0.14
CA ASP A 189 1.16 8.17 -0.87
C ASP A 189 1.02 6.64 -0.90
N ARG A 190 2.05 5.93 -0.43
CA ARG A 190 2.02 4.48 -0.35
C ARG A 190 1.09 4.01 0.76
N LEU A 191 1.17 4.61 1.95
CA LEU A 191 0.29 4.29 3.07
C LEU A 191 -1.18 4.49 2.68
N ILE A 192 -1.49 5.62 2.04
CA ILE A 192 -2.84 5.96 1.56
C ILE A 192 -3.35 4.87 0.60
N ARG A 193 -2.53 4.54 -0.40
CA ARG A 193 -2.87 3.53 -1.42
C ARG A 193 -3.06 2.15 -0.82
N ASP A 194 -2.19 1.74 0.09
CA ASP A 194 -2.22 0.41 0.72
C ASP A 194 -3.47 0.25 1.62
N ILE A 195 -3.85 1.27 2.40
CA ILE A 195 -5.10 1.26 3.19
C ILE A 195 -6.33 1.20 2.28
N LEU A 196 -6.35 2.00 1.21
CA LEU A 196 -7.45 2.01 0.25
C LEU A 196 -7.61 0.64 -0.43
N MET A 197 -6.51 0.03 -0.88
CA MET A 197 -6.53 -1.31 -1.48
C MET A 197 -6.97 -2.37 -0.48
N HIS A 198 -6.51 -2.32 0.76
CA HIS A 198 -6.96 -3.21 1.82
C HIS A 198 -8.48 -3.15 2.01
N LYS A 199 -9.05 -1.95 2.12
CA LYS A 199 -10.49 -1.79 2.28
C LYS A 199 -11.30 -2.21 1.07
N ARG A 200 -10.80 -1.97 -0.15
CA ARG A 200 -11.40 -2.44 -1.39
C ARG A 200 -11.43 -3.97 -1.45
N THR A 201 -10.30 -4.60 -1.15
CA THR A 201 -10.17 -6.06 -1.12
C THR A 201 -11.10 -6.67 -0.06
N GLU A 202 -11.12 -6.12 1.16
CA GLU A 202 -12.02 -6.57 2.23
C GLU A 202 -13.50 -6.49 1.80
N LYS A 203 -13.90 -5.39 1.19
CA LYS A 203 -15.27 -5.17 0.71
C LYS A 203 -15.60 -6.13 -0.44
N TYR A 204 -14.69 -6.29 -1.41
CA TYR A 204 -14.83 -7.22 -2.52
C TYR A 204 -15.02 -8.67 -2.04
N ILE A 205 -14.16 -9.14 -1.13
CA ILE A 205 -14.26 -10.47 -0.53
C ILE A 205 -15.62 -10.65 0.16
N ARG A 206 -16.06 -9.65 0.93
CA ARG A 206 -17.34 -9.70 1.65
C ARG A 206 -18.55 -9.78 0.71
N GLN A 207 -18.49 -9.10 -0.43
CA GLN A 207 -19.54 -9.10 -1.44
C GLN A 207 -19.57 -10.40 -2.27
N ASN A 208 -18.41 -11.03 -2.47
CA ASN A 208 -18.24 -12.19 -3.38
C ASN A 208 -17.97 -13.51 -2.64
N ILE A 209 -18.37 -13.63 -1.36
CA ILE A 209 -18.14 -14.81 -0.51
C ILE A 209 -18.67 -16.13 -1.12
N SER A 210 -19.66 -16.07 -1.99
CA SER A 210 -20.34 -17.24 -2.58
C SER A 210 -19.80 -17.68 -3.94
N THR A 211 -18.82 -16.98 -4.52
CA THR A 211 -18.31 -17.24 -5.86
C THR A 211 -16.94 -17.92 -5.84
N THR A 212 -16.67 -18.76 -6.86
CA THR A 212 -15.41 -19.51 -7.04
C THR A 212 -14.17 -18.58 -7.20
N GLN A 213 -14.38 -17.31 -7.51
CA GLN A 213 -13.34 -16.26 -7.61
C GLN A 213 -12.72 -15.88 -6.25
N HIS A 214 -13.37 -16.28 -5.16
CA HIS A 214 -12.93 -15.97 -3.80
C HIS A 214 -11.54 -16.49 -3.42
N GLU A 215 -11.06 -17.55 -4.05
CA GLU A 215 -9.70 -18.08 -3.76
C GLU A 215 -8.58 -17.21 -4.33
N ALA A 216 -8.81 -16.54 -5.46
CA ALA A 216 -7.84 -15.61 -6.04
C ALA A 216 -7.67 -14.34 -5.19
N ALA A 217 -8.75 -13.85 -4.58
CA ALA A 217 -8.73 -12.65 -3.72
C ALA A 217 -8.16 -12.89 -2.31
N LYS A 218 -7.99 -14.16 -1.90
CA LYS A 218 -7.40 -14.53 -0.60
C LYS A 218 -5.88 -14.66 -0.60
N ARG A 219 -5.26 -14.67 -1.76
CA ARG A 219 -3.79 -14.74 -1.92
C ARG A 219 -3.18 -13.36 -1.91
#